data_efd8e79ff2e7137162952665f2ff98c7
#
_entry.id   efd8e79ff2e7137162952665f2ff98c7
#
_cell.length_a   1.000
_cell.length_b   1.000
_cell.length_c   1.000
_cell.angle_alpha   90.00
_cell.angle_beta   90.00
_cell.angle_gamma   90.00
#
_symmetry.space_group_name_H-M   'P 1'
#
loop_
_entity.id
_entity.type
_entity.pdbx_description
1 polymer ?
#
loop_
_entity_poly.entity_id
_entity_poly.type
_entity_poly.pdbx_seq_one_letter_code
_entity_poly.pdbx_strand_id
1 'polypeptide(L)'
;DGKVYGIPVSVEGYGLVYNKEIFKDAGIDASTLTSYDAIDAAFANLQEQIDSGKLKDKYPQLEAVEEYAAKETWIPGLHTLNAPLACEYKNANELGASDDLGLKYADSLKALLDLETKYTTSKDDLSKLNAVDYSTEIGGGLAIERVAVVQQGNWIGPELKGIDETVANKMGMLPLPIKGAKEDCIPVGISIKWCINSQSDEKVKEASKQFINWLFQSDEGKKIVVDDFGCVPAFDNYDDVEISDPLSKEVKRYIDEGKTTPWVMDGFPSGFEAKSAADFQGYFSGEYTFDEMVEHLKADFKDLKK
;
A
#
# COMPACT_ATOMS: atom_id res chain seq x y z
N ASP A 1 27.24 7.21 6.84
CA ASP A 1 28.19 8.25 7.26
C ASP A 1 27.62 9.17 8.38
N GLY A 2 26.36 8.92 8.80
CA GLY A 2 25.67 9.65 9.87
C GLY A 2 25.21 11.07 9.50
N LYS A 3 25.19 11.42 8.22
CA LYS A 3 24.70 12.72 7.74
C LYS A 3 23.26 12.62 7.27
N VAL A 4 22.50 13.70 7.45
CA VAL A 4 21.13 13.82 6.93
C VAL A 4 21.17 14.48 5.55
N TYR A 5 20.72 13.77 4.53
CA TYR A 5 20.72 14.25 3.14
C TYR A 5 19.31 14.62 2.64
N GLY A 6 18.26 14.21 3.33
CA GLY A 6 16.89 14.51 2.97
C GLY A 6 15.99 14.64 4.18
N ILE A 7 14.91 15.38 4.01
CA ILE A 7 13.87 15.58 5.02
C ILE A 7 12.70 14.67 4.68
N PRO A 8 12.25 13.77 5.58
CA PRO A 8 11.06 12.97 5.35
C PRO A 8 9.82 13.89 5.30
N VAL A 9 8.93 13.65 4.34
CA VAL A 9 7.72 14.47 4.18
C VAL A 9 6.56 13.86 4.95
N SER A 10 6.35 12.55 4.77
CA SER A 10 5.26 11.80 5.39
C SER A 10 5.73 10.40 5.78
N VAL A 11 5.17 9.87 6.84
CA VAL A 11 5.16 8.43 7.09
C VAL A 11 3.96 7.86 6.34
N GLU A 12 4.18 6.82 5.54
CA GLU A 12 3.17 6.15 4.76
C GLU A 12 3.06 4.69 5.18
N GLY A 13 1.84 4.17 5.14
CA GLY A 13 1.55 2.77 5.36
C GLY A 13 0.51 2.28 4.38
N TYR A 14 0.60 1.02 3.98
CA TYR A 14 -0.35 0.40 3.08
C TYR A 14 -0.84 -0.95 3.60
N GLY A 15 -2.05 -1.27 3.18
CA GLY A 15 -2.75 -2.49 3.55
C GLY A 15 -3.95 -2.68 2.64
N LEU A 16 -4.95 -3.39 3.10
CA LEU A 16 -6.21 -3.53 2.40
C LEU A 16 -7.13 -2.38 2.85
N VAL A 17 -7.19 -1.32 2.04
CA VAL A 17 -8.10 -0.19 2.29
C VAL A 17 -9.52 -0.65 1.96
N TYR A 18 -10.46 -0.49 2.89
CA TYR A 18 -11.81 -1.00 2.76
C TYR A 18 -12.88 0.01 3.14
N ASN A 19 -14.08 -0.15 2.56
CA ASN A 19 -15.26 0.64 2.91
C ASN A 19 -15.96 0.05 4.14
N LYS A 20 -15.86 0.76 5.28
CA LYS A 20 -16.45 0.35 6.57
C LYS A 20 -17.96 0.15 6.54
N GLU A 21 -18.68 0.92 5.72
CA GLU A 21 -20.13 0.80 5.63
C GLU A 21 -20.56 -0.46 4.86
N ILE A 22 -19.89 -0.79 3.75
CA ILE A 22 -20.14 -2.03 3.01
C ILE A 22 -19.92 -3.23 3.91
N PHE A 23 -18.80 -3.29 4.65
CA PHE A 23 -18.50 -4.37 5.58
C PHE A 23 -19.55 -4.48 6.68
N LYS A 24 -19.93 -3.36 7.30
CA LYS A 24 -20.96 -3.30 8.32
C LYS A 24 -22.30 -3.81 7.81
N ASP A 25 -22.74 -3.40 6.62
CA ASP A 25 -24.01 -3.80 6.02
C ASP A 25 -24.01 -5.28 5.60
N ALA A 26 -22.83 -5.82 5.26
CA ALA A 26 -22.63 -7.25 5.06
C ALA A 26 -22.58 -8.05 6.36
N GLY A 27 -22.59 -7.38 7.53
CA GLY A 27 -22.49 -8.03 8.84
C GLY A 27 -21.06 -8.52 9.17
N ILE A 28 -20.04 -7.90 8.60
CA ILE A 28 -18.64 -8.21 8.82
C ILE A 28 -18.06 -7.25 9.87
N ASP A 29 -17.55 -7.80 10.97
CA ASP A 29 -16.82 -7.03 11.98
C ASP A 29 -15.33 -6.95 11.61
N ALA A 30 -14.92 -5.81 11.07
CA ALA A 30 -13.54 -5.59 10.63
C ALA A 30 -12.51 -5.69 11.77
N SER A 31 -12.90 -5.49 13.04
CA SER A 31 -11.99 -5.60 14.18
C SER A 31 -11.50 -7.04 14.42
N THR A 32 -12.17 -8.03 13.85
CA THR A 32 -11.79 -9.45 13.95
C THR A 32 -10.88 -9.92 12.81
N LEU A 33 -10.66 -9.08 11.79
CA LEU A 33 -9.91 -9.40 10.58
C LEU A 33 -8.41 -9.16 10.77
N THR A 34 -7.79 -9.96 11.62
CA THR A 34 -6.38 -9.85 12.03
C THR A 34 -5.52 -11.02 11.52
N SER A 35 -6.07 -11.88 10.68
CA SER A 35 -5.35 -13.01 10.09
C SER A 35 -5.78 -13.24 8.65
N TYR A 36 -4.92 -13.90 7.87
CA TYR A 36 -5.22 -14.31 6.51
C TYR A 36 -6.55 -15.07 6.40
N ASP A 37 -6.71 -16.11 7.23
CA ASP A 37 -7.91 -16.96 7.15
C ASP A 37 -9.21 -16.20 7.53
N ALA A 38 -9.13 -15.24 8.46
CA ALA A 38 -10.27 -14.40 8.81
C ALA A 38 -10.64 -13.43 7.68
N ILE A 39 -9.66 -12.83 7.02
CA ILE A 39 -9.87 -11.91 5.89
C ILE A 39 -10.41 -12.68 4.68
N ASP A 40 -9.82 -13.83 4.31
CA ASP A 40 -10.29 -14.66 3.19
C ASP A 40 -11.74 -15.12 3.40
N ALA A 41 -12.08 -15.55 4.61
CA ALA A 41 -13.45 -15.95 4.95
C ALA A 41 -14.44 -14.76 4.87
N ALA A 42 -14.03 -13.56 5.30
CA ALA A 42 -14.85 -12.37 5.21
C ALA A 42 -15.06 -11.93 3.75
N PHE A 43 -14.01 -11.99 2.93
CA PHE A 43 -14.09 -11.66 1.50
C PHE A 43 -14.97 -12.67 0.76
N ALA A 44 -14.86 -13.98 1.07
CA ALA A 44 -15.73 -15.00 0.50
C ALA A 44 -17.21 -14.74 0.84
N ASN A 45 -17.50 -14.39 2.10
CA ASN A 45 -18.87 -14.04 2.54
C ASN A 45 -19.37 -12.77 1.82
N LEU A 46 -18.55 -11.73 1.70
CA LEU A 46 -18.92 -10.50 1.02
C LEU A 46 -19.20 -10.75 -0.47
N GLN A 47 -18.36 -11.54 -1.14
CA GLN A 47 -18.54 -11.91 -2.55
C GLN A 47 -19.85 -12.70 -2.76
N GLU A 48 -20.18 -13.63 -1.86
CA GLU A 48 -21.46 -14.36 -1.92
C GLU A 48 -22.67 -13.41 -1.80
N GLN A 49 -22.58 -12.40 -0.91
CA GLN A 49 -23.65 -11.40 -0.77
C GLN A 49 -23.74 -10.47 -1.98
N ILE A 50 -22.63 -10.15 -2.64
CA ILE A 50 -22.59 -9.41 -3.91
C ILE A 50 -23.26 -10.25 -5.01
N ASP A 51 -22.80 -11.49 -5.22
CA ASP A 51 -23.27 -12.39 -6.26
C ASP A 51 -24.78 -12.73 -6.12
N SER A 52 -25.28 -12.84 -4.89
CA SER A 52 -26.71 -13.05 -4.60
C SER A 52 -27.57 -11.80 -4.75
N GLY A 53 -26.94 -10.61 -4.94
CA GLY A 53 -27.64 -9.33 -5.04
C GLY A 53 -28.18 -8.78 -3.71
N LYS A 54 -27.80 -9.36 -2.57
CA LYS A 54 -28.29 -8.94 -1.24
C LYS A 54 -27.93 -7.48 -0.91
N LEU A 55 -26.82 -6.98 -1.43
CA LEU A 55 -26.35 -5.61 -1.21
C LEU A 55 -26.77 -4.63 -2.32
N LYS A 56 -27.40 -5.10 -3.40
CA LYS A 56 -27.65 -4.36 -4.64
C LYS A 56 -28.54 -3.12 -4.46
N ASP A 57 -29.51 -3.18 -3.58
CA ASP A 57 -30.42 -2.05 -3.35
C ASP A 57 -29.68 -0.83 -2.75
N LYS A 58 -28.66 -1.07 -1.91
CA LYS A 58 -27.87 -0.02 -1.27
C LYS A 58 -26.63 0.34 -2.07
N TYR A 59 -26.02 -0.64 -2.70
CA TYR A 59 -24.77 -0.51 -3.48
C TYR A 59 -24.98 -1.03 -4.90
N PRO A 60 -25.68 -0.29 -5.77
CA PRO A 60 -26.07 -0.76 -7.10
C PRO A 60 -24.87 -0.97 -8.04
N GLN A 61 -23.72 -0.35 -7.76
CA GLN A 61 -22.49 -0.45 -8.54
C GLN A 61 -21.55 -1.57 -8.07
N LEU A 62 -21.81 -2.16 -6.87
CA LEU A 62 -20.90 -3.12 -6.25
C LEU A 62 -20.87 -4.45 -7.04
N GLU A 63 -19.74 -4.75 -7.65
CA GLU A 63 -19.53 -5.90 -8.55
C GLU A 63 -18.58 -6.96 -7.97
N ALA A 64 -17.60 -6.53 -7.16
CA ALA A 64 -16.61 -7.42 -6.57
C ALA A 64 -16.16 -6.92 -5.19
N VAL A 65 -15.48 -7.78 -4.43
CA VAL A 65 -14.90 -7.36 -3.15
C VAL A 65 -13.73 -6.44 -3.40
N GLU A 66 -12.86 -6.77 -4.35
CA GLU A 66 -11.55 -6.13 -4.51
C GLU A 66 -11.26 -5.76 -5.97
N GLU A 67 -10.39 -4.79 -6.15
CA GLU A 67 -9.70 -4.52 -7.41
C GLU A 67 -8.19 -4.44 -7.14
N TYR A 68 -7.38 -4.89 -8.11
CA TYR A 68 -5.94 -4.91 -8.00
C TYR A 68 -5.27 -4.32 -9.25
N ALA A 69 -4.58 -3.20 -9.09
CA ALA A 69 -4.00 -2.45 -10.19
C ALA A 69 -2.64 -3.01 -10.63
N ALA A 70 -2.63 -4.19 -11.25
CA ALA A 70 -1.40 -4.84 -11.68
C ALA A 70 -0.66 -4.13 -12.84
N LYS A 71 -1.28 -3.15 -13.49
CA LYS A 71 -0.62 -2.28 -14.48
C LYS A 71 0.41 -1.36 -13.85
N GLU A 72 0.20 -0.95 -12.60
CA GLU A 72 1.13 -0.10 -11.87
C GLU A 72 2.33 -0.91 -11.38
N THR A 73 3.55 -0.55 -11.83
CA THR A 73 4.75 -1.33 -11.50
C THR A 73 5.05 -1.38 -10.01
N TRP A 74 4.71 -0.33 -9.30
CA TRP A 74 4.96 -0.21 -7.85
C TRP A 74 4.01 -1.05 -6.99
N ILE A 75 2.83 -1.45 -7.46
CA ILE A 75 1.92 -2.31 -6.69
C ILE A 75 2.47 -3.74 -6.64
N PRO A 76 2.54 -4.53 -7.73
CA PRO A 76 3.11 -5.87 -7.65
C PRO A 76 4.62 -5.87 -7.36
N GLY A 77 5.38 -4.98 -8.03
CA GLY A 77 6.84 -5.01 -8.02
C GLY A 77 7.50 -4.44 -6.76
N LEU A 78 6.81 -3.56 -6.03
CA LEU A 78 7.28 -3.06 -4.74
C LEU A 78 6.40 -3.54 -3.59
N HIS A 79 5.12 -3.16 -3.55
CA HIS A 79 4.28 -3.34 -2.37
C HIS A 79 4.00 -4.82 -2.07
N THR A 80 3.46 -5.56 -3.03
CA THR A 80 3.13 -6.98 -2.84
C THR A 80 4.40 -7.79 -2.56
N LEU A 81 5.51 -7.52 -3.28
CA LEU A 81 6.78 -8.19 -3.06
C LEU A 81 7.46 -7.81 -1.74
N ASN A 82 7.34 -6.55 -1.30
CA ASN A 82 7.88 -6.10 -0.02
C ASN A 82 7.32 -6.88 1.17
N ALA A 83 6.04 -7.22 1.15
CA ALA A 83 5.34 -7.78 2.29
C ALA A 83 5.98 -9.07 2.83
N PRO A 84 6.25 -10.14 2.02
CA PRO A 84 6.96 -11.32 2.49
C PRO A 84 8.44 -11.04 2.81
N LEU A 85 9.11 -10.16 2.06
CA LEU A 85 10.53 -9.81 2.29
C LEU A 85 10.72 -9.05 3.60
N ALA A 86 9.75 -8.24 4.03
CA ALA A 86 9.76 -7.55 5.32
C ALA A 86 9.62 -8.50 6.53
N CYS A 87 9.25 -9.76 6.29
CA CYS A 87 9.31 -10.82 7.30
C CYS A 87 10.70 -11.48 7.38
N GLU A 88 11.53 -11.28 6.37
CA GLU A 88 12.86 -11.89 6.22
C GLU A 88 13.98 -10.92 6.57
N TYR A 89 13.88 -9.67 6.11
CA TYR A 89 14.86 -8.61 6.31
C TYR A 89 14.34 -7.54 7.29
N LYS A 90 15.24 -7.04 8.14
CA LYS A 90 14.90 -6.06 9.18
C LYS A 90 14.75 -4.63 8.65
N ASN A 91 15.40 -4.32 7.54
CA ASN A 91 15.41 -3.00 6.92
C ASN A 91 15.97 -3.05 5.49
N ALA A 92 15.82 -1.95 4.76
CA ALA A 92 16.30 -1.80 3.38
C ALA A 92 17.82 -2.00 3.22
N ASN A 93 18.63 -1.61 4.22
CA ASN A 93 20.08 -1.80 4.15
C ASN A 93 20.47 -3.27 4.20
N GLU A 94 19.76 -4.08 4.99
CA GLU A 94 20.00 -5.52 5.09
C GLU A 94 19.68 -6.21 3.76
N LEU A 95 18.55 -5.92 3.15
CA LEU A 95 18.19 -6.40 1.80
C LEU A 95 19.17 -5.86 0.75
N GLY A 96 19.45 -4.55 0.80
CA GLY A 96 20.38 -3.91 -0.13
C GLY A 96 21.81 -4.44 -0.06
N ALA A 97 22.23 -5.02 1.05
CA ALA A 97 23.55 -5.68 1.21
C ALA A 97 23.52 -7.18 0.83
N SER A 98 22.35 -7.78 0.63
CA SER A 98 22.23 -9.18 0.24
C SER A 98 22.59 -9.39 -1.23
N ASP A 99 23.29 -10.49 -1.55
CA ASP A 99 23.57 -10.90 -2.92
C ASP A 99 22.37 -11.63 -3.57
N ASP A 100 21.44 -12.12 -2.79
CA ASP A 100 20.27 -12.87 -3.20
C ASP A 100 18.98 -12.23 -2.65
N LEU A 101 17.88 -12.31 -3.40
CA LEU A 101 16.56 -11.83 -2.97
C LEU A 101 16.02 -12.60 -1.74
N GLY A 102 16.41 -13.86 -1.57
CA GLY A 102 15.92 -14.76 -0.52
C GLY A 102 14.54 -15.31 -0.84
N LEU A 103 13.50 -14.63 -0.41
CA LEU A 103 12.09 -15.01 -0.60
C LEU A 103 11.72 -16.32 0.12
N LYS A 104 12.11 -16.44 1.40
CA LYS A 104 11.80 -17.60 2.25
C LYS A 104 10.30 -17.81 2.47
N TYR A 105 9.53 -16.74 2.34
CA TYR A 105 8.07 -16.74 2.49
C TYR A 105 7.37 -16.76 1.13
N ALA A 106 7.89 -17.51 0.13
CA ALA A 106 7.27 -17.62 -1.19
C ALA A 106 5.84 -18.17 -1.12
N ASP A 107 5.58 -19.18 -0.29
CA ASP A 107 4.22 -19.72 -0.09
C ASP A 107 3.26 -18.67 0.47
N SER A 108 3.77 -17.79 1.35
CA SER A 108 2.97 -16.68 1.89
C SER A 108 2.73 -15.59 0.85
N LEU A 109 3.70 -15.36 -0.06
CA LEU A 109 3.49 -14.49 -1.23
C LEU A 109 2.40 -15.07 -2.13
N LYS A 110 2.41 -16.37 -2.39
CA LYS A 110 1.36 -17.03 -3.17
C LYS A 110 -0.01 -16.85 -2.54
N ALA A 111 -0.10 -17.05 -1.22
CA ALA A 111 -1.34 -16.87 -0.49
C ALA A 111 -1.83 -15.40 -0.57
N LEU A 112 -0.92 -14.42 -0.43
CA LEU A 112 -1.26 -13.00 -0.56
C LEU A 112 -1.79 -12.68 -1.96
N LEU A 113 -1.10 -13.12 -3.01
CA LEU A 113 -1.56 -12.94 -4.40
C LEU A 113 -2.93 -13.58 -4.64
N ASP A 114 -3.15 -14.78 -4.09
CA ASP A 114 -4.45 -15.43 -4.19
C ASP A 114 -5.55 -14.63 -3.49
N LEU A 115 -5.26 -14.02 -2.34
CA LEU A 115 -6.21 -13.14 -1.64
C LEU A 115 -6.53 -11.90 -2.48
N GLU A 116 -5.50 -11.19 -2.96
CA GLU A 116 -5.59 -9.93 -3.74
C GLU A 116 -6.21 -10.10 -5.14
N THR A 117 -6.33 -11.32 -5.65
CA THR A 117 -6.83 -11.55 -7.02
C THR A 117 -8.13 -12.34 -7.09
N LYS A 118 -8.39 -13.20 -6.13
CA LYS A 118 -9.51 -14.16 -6.11
C LYS A 118 -10.88 -13.51 -6.07
N TYR A 119 -10.99 -12.31 -5.53
CA TYR A 119 -12.25 -11.60 -5.31
C TYR A 119 -12.35 -10.31 -6.12
N THR A 120 -11.55 -10.19 -7.18
CA THR A 120 -11.55 -9.03 -8.07
C THR A 120 -12.62 -9.15 -9.16
N THR A 121 -12.86 -8.05 -9.87
CA THR A 121 -13.67 -8.06 -11.11
C THR A 121 -13.08 -8.95 -12.20
N SER A 122 -11.80 -9.28 -12.10
CA SER A 122 -11.00 -10.07 -13.07
C SER A 122 -10.73 -11.51 -12.60
N LYS A 123 -11.41 -12.00 -11.55
CA LYS A 123 -11.20 -13.33 -10.94
C LYS A 123 -11.22 -14.51 -11.90
N ASP A 124 -12.00 -14.42 -13.00
CA ASP A 124 -12.12 -15.47 -14.01
C ASP A 124 -11.03 -15.41 -15.10
N ASP A 125 -10.29 -14.31 -15.18
CA ASP A 125 -9.24 -14.08 -16.17
C ASP A 125 -8.25 -13.04 -15.62
N LEU A 126 -7.25 -13.50 -14.88
CA LEU A 126 -6.27 -12.65 -14.21
C LEU A 126 -5.45 -11.78 -15.16
N SER A 127 -5.35 -12.15 -16.45
CA SER A 127 -4.64 -11.33 -17.44
C SER A 127 -5.22 -9.91 -17.58
N LYS A 128 -6.49 -9.72 -17.25
CA LYS A 128 -7.17 -8.43 -17.27
C LYS A 128 -6.67 -7.47 -16.20
N LEU A 129 -6.11 -7.98 -15.09
CA LEU A 129 -5.49 -7.17 -14.04
C LEU A 129 -4.36 -6.31 -14.59
N ASN A 130 -3.64 -6.80 -15.61
CA ASN A 130 -2.57 -6.06 -16.29
C ASN A 130 -3.04 -4.79 -17.03
N ALA A 131 -4.34 -4.62 -17.21
CA ALA A 131 -4.93 -3.41 -17.77
C ALA A 131 -5.50 -2.46 -16.71
N VAL A 132 -5.65 -2.93 -15.47
CA VAL A 132 -6.14 -2.10 -14.35
C VAL A 132 -5.03 -1.18 -13.89
N ASP A 133 -5.25 0.12 -14.05
CA ASP A 133 -4.37 1.17 -13.55
C ASP A 133 -4.92 1.81 -12.27
N TYR A 134 -4.12 2.64 -11.64
CA TYR A 134 -4.45 3.35 -10.41
C TYR A 134 -5.76 4.14 -10.50
N SER A 135 -6.01 4.83 -11.62
CA SER A 135 -7.24 5.61 -11.77
C SER A 135 -8.48 4.72 -11.90
N THR A 136 -8.34 3.55 -12.52
CA THR A 136 -9.41 2.54 -12.62
C THR A 136 -9.71 1.95 -11.24
N GLU A 137 -8.67 1.63 -10.47
CA GLU A 137 -8.78 1.06 -9.12
C GLU A 137 -9.44 2.07 -8.15
N ILE A 138 -8.94 3.30 -8.10
CA ILE A 138 -9.41 4.31 -7.14
C ILE A 138 -10.66 5.02 -7.63
N GLY A 139 -10.60 5.73 -8.76
CA GLY A 139 -11.71 6.54 -9.27
C GLY A 139 -12.84 5.71 -9.86
N GLY A 140 -12.49 4.67 -10.63
CA GLY A 140 -13.44 3.78 -11.29
C GLY A 140 -13.87 2.57 -10.44
N GLY A 141 -13.23 2.34 -9.30
CA GLY A 141 -13.49 1.22 -8.39
C GLY A 141 -13.99 1.68 -7.02
N LEU A 142 -13.06 2.05 -6.15
CA LEU A 142 -13.35 2.33 -4.74
C LEU A 142 -14.22 3.57 -4.54
N ALA A 143 -13.91 4.69 -5.24
CA ALA A 143 -14.62 5.96 -5.07
C ALA A 143 -16.09 5.93 -5.48
N ILE A 144 -16.46 5.04 -6.39
CA ILE A 144 -17.87 4.85 -6.83
C ILE A 144 -18.52 3.62 -6.21
N GLU A 145 -17.87 3.01 -5.22
CA GLU A 145 -18.34 1.80 -4.52
C GLU A 145 -18.61 0.61 -5.45
N ARG A 146 -17.84 0.52 -6.57
CA ARG A 146 -17.85 -0.63 -7.49
C ARG A 146 -17.11 -1.83 -6.87
N VAL A 147 -16.10 -1.54 -6.05
CA VAL A 147 -15.42 -2.51 -5.20
C VAL A 147 -15.38 -2.01 -3.76
N ALA A 148 -15.28 -2.93 -2.82
CA ALA A 148 -15.26 -2.63 -1.38
C ALA A 148 -13.85 -2.47 -0.82
N VAL A 149 -12.83 -3.00 -1.50
CA VAL A 149 -11.44 -3.11 -1.03
C VAL A 149 -10.46 -2.83 -2.17
N VAL A 150 -9.31 -2.24 -1.84
CA VAL A 150 -8.13 -2.12 -2.72
C VAL A 150 -6.86 -2.24 -1.88
N GLN A 151 -5.78 -2.77 -2.46
CA GLN A 151 -4.46 -2.78 -1.83
C GLN A 151 -3.77 -1.42 -2.05
N GLN A 152 -3.94 -0.51 -1.09
CA GLN A 152 -3.42 0.86 -1.18
C GLN A 152 -3.00 1.38 0.19
N GLY A 153 -2.44 2.59 0.24
CA GLY A 153 -2.02 3.23 1.47
C GLY A 153 -2.78 4.53 1.77
N ASN A 154 -2.33 5.20 2.82
CA ASN A 154 -2.98 6.44 3.26
C ASN A 154 -2.88 7.60 2.26
N TRP A 155 -2.00 7.52 1.28
CA TRP A 155 -1.88 8.55 0.21
C TRP A 155 -3.13 8.69 -0.67
N ILE A 156 -4.01 7.66 -0.73
CA ILE A 156 -5.27 7.78 -1.50
C ILE A 156 -6.33 8.62 -0.78
N GLY A 157 -6.18 8.90 0.53
CA GLY A 157 -7.17 9.64 1.32
C GLY A 157 -7.52 11.02 0.75
N PRO A 158 -6.54 11.91 0.51
CA PRO A 158 -6.79 13.21 -0.11
C PRO A 158 -7.39 13.12 -1.52
N GLU A 159 -7.00 12.13 -2.32
CA GLU A 159 -7.56 11.91 -3.65
C GLU A 159 -9.02 11.48 -3.59
N LEU A 160 -9.34 10.49 -2.76
CA LEU A 160 -10.72 10.06 -2.53
C LEU A 160 -11.60 11.21 -2.03
N LYS A 161 -11.08 12.03 -1.10
CA LYS A 161 -11.76 13.23 -0.62
C LYS A 161 -12.04 14.23 -1.75
N GLY A 162 -11.14 14.36 -2.71
CA GLY A 162 -11.31 15.20 -3.90
C GLY A 162 -12.36 14.67 -4.88
N ILE A 163 -12.62 13.36 -4.90
CA ILE A 163 -13.63 12.72 -5.75
C ILE A 163 -14.98 12.68 -5.02
N ASP A 164 -15.03 12.09 -3.84
CA ASP A 164 -16.22 11.99 -2.97
C ASP A 164 -15.82 11.95 -1.50
N GLU A 165 -15.97 13.07 -0.79
CA GLU A 165 -15.64 13.18 0.64
C GLU A 165 -16.49 12.22 1.50
N THR A 166 -17.72 11.92 1.08
CA THR A 166 -18.60 10.98 1.81
C THR A 166 -18.03 9.57 1.76
N VAL A 167 -17.51 9.15 0.61
CA VAL A 167 -16.85 7.85 0.45
C VAL A 167 -15.51 7.84 1.18
N ALA A 168 -14.69 8.88 1.05
CA ALA A 168 -13.40 9.00 1.74
C ALA A 168 -13.53 8.80 3.26
N ASN A 169 -14.56 9.39 3.88
CA ASN A 169 -14.82 9.28 5.33
C ASN A 169 -15.25 7.87 5.79
N LYS A 170 -15.65 6.99 4.85
CA LYS A 170 -15.99 5.59 5.14
C LYS A 170 -14.79 4.65 5.13
N MET A 171 -13.63 5.12 4.68
CA MET A 171 -12.46 4.24 4.52
C MET A 171 -11.83 3.85 5.85
N GLY A 172 -11.37 2.62 5.92
CA GLY A 172 -10.52 2.04 6.95
C GLY A 172 -9.40 1.23 6.33
N MET A 173 -8.51 0.68 7.15
CA MET A 173 -7.39 -0.14 6.71
C MET A 173 -7.34 -1.44 7.49
N LEU A 174 -7.38 -2.56 6.78
CA LEU A 174 -7.08 -3.89 7.29
C LEU A 174 -5.58 -4.19 7.13
N PRO A 175 -5.03 -5.16 7.89
CA PRO A 175 -3.65 -5.57 7.68
C PRO A 175 -3.43 -6.15 6.28
N LEU A 176 -2.15 -6.20 5.86
CA LEU A 176 -1.72 -6.97 4.70
C LEU A 176 -1.17 -8.31 5.20
N PRO A 177 -1.98 -9.39 5.20
CA PRO A 177 -1.68 -10.59 5.99
C PRO A 177 -0.64 -11.47 5.30
N ILE A 178 0.54 -11.64 5.91
CA ILE A 178 1.54 -12.61 5.47
C ILE A 178 1.34 -13.91 6.23
N LYS A 179 0.60 -14.82 5.62
CA LYS A 179 0.14 -16.08 6.23
C LYS A 179 1.29 -16.86 6.86
N GLY A 180 1.13 -17.20 8.14
CA GLY A 180 2.13 -17.94 8.90
C GLY A 180 3.35 -17.12 9.34
N ALA A 181 3.34 -15.78 9.15
CA ALA A 181 4.41 -14.89 9.58
C ALA A 181 3.86 -13.62 10.26
N LYS A 182 3.60 -12.56 9.52
CA LYS A 182 3.07 -11.28 10.02
C LYS A 182 1.66 -11.06 9.45
N GLU A 183 0.63 -11.48 10.19
CA GLU A 183 -0.74 -11.46 9.70
C GLU A 183 -1.52 -10.20 10.10
N ASP A 184 -1.22 -9.60 11.26
CA ASP A 184 -1.88 -8.39 11.79
C ASP A 184 -0.94 -7.18 11.72
N CYS A 185 -0.37 -6.93 10.56
CA CYS A 185 0.58 -5.83 10.35
C CYS A 185 0.33 -5.14 9.01
N ILE A 186 0.77 -3.87 8.92
CA ILE A 186 0.90 -3.14 7.66
C ILE A 186 2.37 -2.78 7.41
N PRO A 187 2.85 -2.75 6.17
CA PRO A 187 4.14 -2.16 5.83
C PRO A 187 4.10 -0.64 5.98
N VAL A 188 5.11 -0.08 6.67
CA VAL A 188 5.25 1.35 6.94
C VAL A 188 6.63 1.84 6.58
N GLY A 189 6.71 3.00 5.94
CA GLY A 189 7.97 3.62 5.54
C GLY A 189 7.84 5.08 5.18
N ILE A 190 8.88 5.62 4.54
CA ILE A 190 8.95 7.01 4.07
C ILE A 190 9.23 6.99 2.58
N SER A 191 8.20 7.26 1.76
CA SER A 191 8.29 7.27 0.31
C SER A 191 9.02 8.51 -0.21
N ILE A 192 8.68 9.68 0.33
CA ILE A 192 9.13 10.97 -0.17
C ILE A 192 10.12 11.61 0.79
N LYS A 193 11.29 11.95 0.26
CA LYS A 193 12.35 12.68 0.97
C LYS A 193 12.72 13.91 0.14
N TRP A 194 12.59 15.10 0.72
CA TRP A 194 13.00 16.33 0.06
C TRP A 194 14.48 16.62 0.30
N CYS A 195 15.19 16.89 -0.80
CA CYS A 195 16.59 17.25 -0.78
C CYS A 195 16.78 18.64 -1.41
N ILE A 196 17.66 19.46 -0.84
CA ILE A 196 18.05 20.72 -1.45
C ILE A 196 19.20 20.45 -2.41
N ASN A 197 19.03 20.84 -3.69
CA ASN A 197 20.06 20.66 -4.70
C ASN A 197 21.33 21.46 -4.33
N SER A 198 22.44 20.78 -4.11
CA SER A 198 23.73 21.38 -3.74
C SER A 198 24.30 22.33 -4.81
N GLN A 199 23.87 22.18 -6.07
CA GLN A 199 24.31 23.01 -7.21
C GLN A 199 23.51 24.29 -7.38
N SER A 200 22.41 24.49 -6.60
CA SER A 200 21.63 25.73 -6.63
C SER A 200 22.41 26.89 -6.01
N ASP A 201 22.07 28.12 -6.43
CA ASP A 201 22.61 29.34 -5.82
C ASP A 201 22.32 29.40 -4.32
N GLU A 202 23.23 30.02 -3.54
CA GLU A 202 23.10 30.14 -2.09
C GLU A 202 21.77 30.79 -1.65
N LYS A 203 21.26 31.79 -2.40
CA LYS A 203 19.96 32.41 -2.13
C LYS A 203 18.81 31.45 -2.26
N VAL A 204 18.84 30.56 -3.29
CA VAL A 204 17.84 29.52 -3.52
C VAL A 204 17.91 28.47 -2.41
N LYS A 205 19.10 28.05 -2.02
CA LYS A 205 19.30 27.09 -0.91
C LYS A 205 18.76 27.64 0.40
N GLU A 206 19.06 28.92 0.72
CA GLU A 206 18.56 29.56 1.93
C GLU A 206 17.01 29.70 1.91
N ALA A 207 16.42 30.13 0.78
CA ALA A 207 14.97 30.21 0.65
C ALA A 207 14.31 28.83 0.81
N SER A 208 14.91 27.76 0.24
CA SER A 208 14.42 26.39 0.39
C SER A 208 14.46 25.92 1.84
N LYS A 209 15.54 26.22 2.58
CA LYS A 209 15.63 25.91 4.02
C LYS A 209 14.57 26.66 4.83
N GLN A 210 14.37 27.95 4.54
CA GLN A 210 13.35 28.75 5.23
C GLN A 210 11.95 28.21 4.97
N PHE A 211 11.63 27.83 3.73
CA PHE A 211 10.35 27.22 3.38
C PHE A 211 10.14 25.89 4.10
N ILE A 212 11.12 24.97 4.07
CA ILE A 212 11.04 23.67 4.73
C ILE A 212 10.85 23.86 6.25
N ASN A 213 11.63 24.75 6.86
CA ASN A 213 11.49 25.04 8.29
C ASN A 213 10.12 25.63 8.63
N TRP A 214 9.62 26.57 7.82
CA TRP A 214 8.28 27.13 8.03
C TRP A 214 7.20 26.02 7.91
N LEU A 215 7.26 25.21 6.87
CA LEU A 215 6.26 24.18 6.62
C LEU A 215 6.17 23.13 7.75
N PHE A 216 7.31 22.67 8.27
CA PHE A 216 7.33 21.62 9.27
C PHE A 216 7.39 22.11 10.72
N GLN A 217 7.60 23.41 10.97
CA GLN A 217 7.75 23.94 12.34
C GLN A 217 6.71 24.98 12.74
N SER A 218 6.14 25.75 11.80
CA SER A 218 5.10 26.72 12.14
C SER A 218 3.74 26.05 12.33
N ASP A 219 2.87 26.65 13.14
CA ASP A 219 1.51 26.13 13.36
C ASP A 219 0.70 26.09 12.06
N GLU A 220 0.87 27.09 11.18
CA GLU A 220 0.24 27.13 9.86
C GLU A 220 0.75 26.02 8.93
N GLY A 221 2.07 25.87 8.86
CA GLY A 221 2.70 24.82 8.04
C GLY A 221 2.35 23.42 8.52
N LYS A 222 2.33 23.17 9.82
CA LYS A 222 1.90 21.90 10.41
C LYS A 222 0.46 21.55 10.03
N LYS A 223 -0.45 22.52 10.02
CA LYS A 223 -1.82 22.30 9.57
C LYS A 223 -1.90 21.92 8.10
N ILE A 224 -1.13 22.59 7.23
CA ILE A 224 -1.06 22.23 5.80
C ILE A 224 -0.59 20.77 5.64
N VAL A 225 0.46 20.37 6.36
CA VAL A 225 0.99 19.01 6.30
C VAL A 225 -0.06 17.95 6.70
N VAL A 226 -0.84 18.23 7.73
CA VAL A 226 -1.80 17.25 8.27
C VAL A 226 -3.16 17.33 7.57
N ASP A 227 -3.69 18.54 7.35
CA ASP A 227 -5.06 18.74 6.87
C ASP A 227 -5.15 18.74 5.34
N ASP A 228 -4.18 19.41 4.65
CA ASP A 228 -4.23 19.56 3.20
C ASP A 228 -3.48 18.42 2.49
N PHE A 229 -2.32 18.00 3.02
CA PHE A 229 -1.55 16.90 2.45
C PHE A 229 -2.03 15.53 2.97
N GLY A 230 -2.78 15.49 4.08
CA GLY A 230 -3.25 14.23 4.70
C GLY A 230 -2.11 13.36 5.23
N CYS A 231 -0.96 13.95 5.55
CA CYS A 231 0.23 13.21 5.94
C CYS A 231 0.18 12.71 7.38
N VAL A 232 0.80 11.56 7.63
CA VAL A 232 1.26 11.17 8.96
C VAL A 232 2.61 11.84 9.19
N PRO A 233 2.74 12.79 10.17
CA PRO A 233 3.97 13.51 10.37
C PRO A 233 5.14 12.61 10.75
N ALA A 234 6.32 12.89 10.19
CA ALA A 234 7.54 12.14 10.46
C ALA A 234 8.41 12.77 11.58
N PHE A 235 7.87 13.77 12.30
CA PHE A 235 8.59 14.56 13.31
C PHE A 235 7.87 14.55 14.65
N ASP A 236 8.63 14.62 15.74
CA ASP A 236 8.16 14.57 17.13
C ASP A 236 7.48 15.88 17.61
N ASN A 237 7.58 16.96 16.84
CA ASN A 237 6.96 18.23 17.17
C ASN A 237 5.49 18.37 16.72
N TYR A 238 4.83 17.23 16.41
CA TYR A 238 3.41 17.17 16.01
C TYR A 238 2.50 16.54 17.06
N ASP A 239 2.97 16.34 18.29
CA ASP A 239 2.21 15.65 19.34
C ASP A 239 0.84 16.30 19.63
N ASP A 240 0.73 17.63 19.46
CA ASP A 240 -0.50 18.38 19.68
C ASP A 240 -1.37 18.55 18.40
N VAL A 241 -0.98 17.95 17.27
CA VAL A 241 -1.68 18.11 15.99
C VAL A 241 -2.51 16.86 15.71
N GLU A 242 -3.83 17.01 15.67
CA GLU A 242 -4.73 15.92 15.33
C GLU A 242 -4.70 15.64 13.82
N ILE A 243 -4.46 14.36 13.44
CA ILE A 243 -4.57 13.90 12.06
C ILE A 243 -6.05 13.89 11.67
N SER A 244 -6.43 14.52 10.57
CA SER A 244 -7.82 14.58 10.10
C SER A 244 -8.19 13.43 9.18
N ASP A 245 -7.28 13.01 8.30
CA ASP A 245 -7.49 11.97 7.31
C ASP A 245 -7.75 10.58 7.93
N PRO A 246 -8.83 9.86 7.55
CA PRO A 246 -9.17 8.57 8.13
C PRO A 246 -8.12 7.48 7.94
N LEU A 247 -7.48 7.41 6.75
CA LEU A 247 -6.47 6.39 6.46
C LEU A 247 -5.15 6.69 7.19
N SER A 248 -4.79 7.95 7.29
CA SER A 248 -3.62 8.37 8.08
C SER A 248 -3.81 8.10 9.59
N LYS A 249 -5.04 8.22 10.11
CA LYS A 249 -5.38 7.76 11.47
C LYS A 249 -5.16 6.27 11.64
N GLU A 250 -5.54 5.46 10.66
CA GLU A 250 -5.32 4.01 10.69
C GLU A 250 -3.83 3.66 10.67
N VAL A 251 -3.04 4.28 9.79
CA VAL A 251 -1.58 4.09 9.75
C VAL A 251 -0.95 4.43 11.10
N LYS A 252 -1.33 5.58 11.69
CA LYS A 252 -0.84 5.96 13.03
C LYS A 252 -1.24 4.94 14.09
N ARG A 253 -2.46 4.42 14.07
CA ARG A 253 -2.92 3.36 14.98
C ARG A 253 -2.04 2.11 14.89
N TYR A 254 -1.75 1.62 13.68
CA TYR A 254 -0.86 0.47 13.48
C TYR A 254 0.56 0.75 14.01
N ILE A 255 1.08 1.97 13.82
CA ILE A 255 2.39 2.38 14.36
C ILE A 255 2.35 2.35 15.90
N ASP A 256 1.35 2.98 16.51
CA ASP A 256 1.22 3.07 17.98
C ASP A 256 1.04 1.69 18.63
N GLU A 257 0.39 0.75 17.95
CA GLU A 257 0.21 -0.64 18.38
C GLU A 257 1.44 -1.52 18.11
N GLY A 258 2.47 -1.02 17.41
CA GLY A 258 3.64 -1.80 17.02
C GLY A 258 3.35 -2.89 15.98
N LYS A 259 2.25 -2.78 15.23
CA LYS A 259 1.79 -3.72 14.20
C LYS A 259 2.25 -3.31 12.82
N THR A 260 3.55 -3.14 12.65
CA THR A 260 4.14 -2.68 11.39
C THR A 260 5.26 -3.61 10.92
N THR A 261 5.49 -3.61 9.61
CA THR A 261 6.66 -4.19 8.96
C THR A 261 7.41 -3.11 8.19
N PRO A 262 8.73 -3.23 7.98
CA PRO A 262 9.51 -2.18 7.30
C PRO A 262 9.31 -2.17 5.78
N TRP A 263 9.55 -1.03 5.16
CA TRP A 263 9.76 -0.93 3.71
C TRP A 263 11.18 -1.37 3.37
N VAL A 264 11.37 -2.67 3.15
CA VAL A 264 12.66 -3.22 2.73
C VAL A 264 12.91 -3.01 1.24
N MET A 265 11.87 -2.74 0.46
CA MET A 265 11.92 -2.44 -0.98
C MET A 265 12.81 -1.23 -1.33
N ASP A 266 13.03 -0.28 -0.41
CA ASP A 266 14.01 0.80 -0.56
C ASP A 266 15.45 0.26 -0.77
N GLY A 267 15.69 -1.01 -0.48
CA GLY A 267 16.96 -1.71 -0.72
C GLY A 267 17.06 -2.43 -2.07
N PHE A 268 16.02 -2.37 -2.90
CA PHE A 268 16.04 -2.97 -4.23
C PHE A 268 17.08 -2.30 -5.14
N PRO A 269 17.77 -3.06 -6.00
CA PRO A 269 18.66 -2.47 -7.00
C PRO A 269 17.84 -1.67 -8.02
N SER A 270 18.48 -0.64 -8.59
CA SER A 270 17.85 0.21 -9.61
C SER A 270 17.31 -0.61 -10.78
N GLY A 271 16.07 -0.37 -11.17
CA GLY A 271 15.38 -1.08 -12.25
C GLY A 271 14.72 -2.39 -11.84
N PHE A 272 14.87 -2.84 -10.59
CA PHE A 272 14.24 -4.08 -10.12
C PHE A 272 12.71 -3.97 -10.05
N GLU A 273 12.18 -2.81 -9.66
CA GLU A 273 10.72 -2.57 -9.67
C GLU A 273 10.07 -2.94 -11.01
N ALA A 274 10.59 -2.41 -12.11
CA ALA A 274 10.02 -2.66 -13.43
C ALA A 274 10.13 -4.12 -13.86
N LYS A 275 11.22 -4.80 -13.50
CA LYS A 275 11.43 -6.22 -13.82
C LYS A 275 10.52 -7.12 -12.99
N SER A 276 10.49 -6.91 -11.68
CA SER A 276 9.61 -7.67 -10.80
C SER A 276 8.14 -7.49 -11.18
N ALA A 277 7.71 -6.27 -11.49
CA ALA A 277 6.34 -6.04 -11.98
C ALA A 277 6.04 -6.83 -13.26
N ALA A 278 6.98 -6.87 -14.22
CA ALA A 278 6.82 -7.65 -15.43
C ALA A 278 6.69 -9.16 -15.15
N ASP A 279 7.43 -9.68 -14.15
CA ASP A 279 7.32 -11.09 -13.73
C ASP A 279 5.93 -11.39 -13.14
N PHE A 280 5.39 -10.51 -12.28
CA PHE A 280 4.01 -10.65 -11.79
C PHE A 280 2.98 -10.57 -12.93
N GLN A 281 3.14 -9.62 -13.86
CA GLN A 281 2.24 -9.48 -15.02
C GLN A 281 2.29 -10.71 -15.93
N GLY A 282 3.47 -11.31 -16.13
CA GLY A 282 3.62 -12.58 -16.83
C GLY A 282 2.92 -13.75 -16.13
N TYR A 283 3.01 -13.81 -14.79
CA TYR A 283 2.25 -14.75 -13.99
C TYR A 283 0.73 -14.57 -14.14
N PHE A 284 0.21 -13.35 -14.05
CA PHE A 284 -1.21 -13.07 -14.27
C PHE A 284 -1.67 -13.39 -15.70
N SER A 285 -0.80 -13.22 -16.68
CA SER A 285 -1.06 -13.60 -18.08
C SER A 285 -0.99 -15.10 -18.34
N GLY A 286 -0.54 -15.91 -17.36
CA GLY A 286 -0.33 -17.35 -17.54
C GLY A 286 0.89 -17.71 -18.39
N GLU A 287 1.81 -16.74 -18.61
CA GLU A 287 3.10 -16.98 -19.28
C GLU A 287 4.05 -17.79 -18.39
N TYR A 288 3.93 -17.62 -17.08
CA TYR A 288 4.73 -18.28 -16.05
C TYR A 288 3.83 -18.95 -15.02
N THR A 289 4.29 -20.06 -14.50
CA THR A 289 3.79 -20.60 -13.24
C THR A 289 4.29 -19.72 -12.08
N PHE A 290 3.70 -19.85 -10.89
CA PHE A 290 4.16 -19.13 -9.71
C PHE A 290 5.63 -19.44 -9.38
N ASP A 291 6.04 -20.70 -9.49
CA ASP A 291 7.43 -21.12 -9.21
C ASP A 291 8.41 -20.49 -10.22
N GLU A 292 8.06 -20.45 -11.50
CA GLU A 292 8.87 -19.78 -12.53
C GLU A 292 8.96 -18.27 -12.27
N MET A 293 7.87 -17.60 -11.89
CA MET A 293 7.90 -16.19 -11.49
C MET A 293 8.88 -15.96 -10.33
N VAL A 294 8.83 -16.80 -9.29
CA VAL A 294 9.75 -16.71 -8.13
C VAL A 294 11.21 -16.86 -8.57
N GLU A 295 11.52 -17.78 -9.48
CA GLU A 295 12.88 -17.94 -10.01
C GLU A 295 13.31 -16.75 -10.88
N HIS A 296 12.41 -16.12 -11.65
CA HIS A 296 12.69 -14.90 -12.39
C HIS A 296 13.00 -13.75 -11.44
N LEU A 297 12.17 -13.51 -10.41
CA LEU A 297 12.40 -12.48 -9.39
C LEU A 297 13.80 -12.60 -8.76
N LYS A 298 14.21 -13.83 -8.40
CA LYS A 298 15.54 -14.09 -7.82
C LYS A 298 16.67 -13.85 -8.83
N ALA A 299 16.49 -14.28 -10.07
CA ALA A 299 17.46 -14.09 -11.13
C ALA A 299 17.67 -12.61 -11.46
N ASP A 300 16.58 -11.85 -11.61
CA ASP A 300 16.60 -10.44 -11.95
C ASP A 300 17.21 -9.59 -10.82
N PHE A 301 16.89 -9.89 -9.55
CA PHE A 301 17.53 -9.24 -8.42
C PHE A 301 19.05 -9.45 -8.46
N LYS A 302 19.50 -10.68 -8.66
CA LYS A 302 20.93 -11.02 -8.72
C LYS A 302 21.64 -10.38 -9.91
N ASP A 303 20.98 -10.29 -11.06
CA ASP A 303 21.57 -9.71 -12.27
C ASP A 303 21.74 -8.20 -12.16
N LEU A 304 20.82 -7.50 -11.51
CA LEU A 304 20.90 -6.06 -11.27
C LEU A 304 21.88 -5.67 -10.14
N LYS A 305 22.37 -6.64 -9.38
CA LYS A 305 23.43 -6.44 -8.35
C LYS A 305 24.86 -6.52 -8.91
N LYS A 306 25.05 -7.00 -10.14
CA LYS A 306 26.35 -7.08 -10.81
C LYS A 306 26.78 -5.71 -11.34
#